data_ed15b0e448709c7f8b8f49bb57ece563
#
_entry.id   ed15b0e448709c7f8b8f49bb57ece563
#
_cell.length_a   1.000
_cell.length_b   1.000
_cell.length_c   1.000
_cell.angle_alpha   90.00
_cell.angle_beta   90.00
_cell.angle_gamma   90.00
#
_symmetry.space_group_name_H-M   'P 1'
#
loop_
_entity.id
_entity.type
_entity.pdbx_description
1 polymer ?
#
loop_
_entity_poly.entity_id
_entity_poly.type
_entity_poly.pdbx_seq_one_letter_code
_entity_poly.pdbx_strand_id
1 'polypeptide(L)'
;MSLSPAGALRHSGQLFAMALDVLRALPRRPFQAREFIQQAWFVASVTILPTALVSIPFGAVIALQIGSLTRQLGAQSFSGAASVLAVLREASPIVTALLIAGAGGTAICADLGARRIRDEIDAMQVLGIDPIHRLVVPRVLASMVVAVLLNGLVSVVGVAGGYFFNVILQHGTPGAYLASFTTLAQLSDLWAAEIKALVFGAIAAIVASYKGLNAQGGPKGVGDAVNQSVVITFMLLFVTNFVMTAVYFQIVPQRG
;
A
#
# COMPACT_ATOMS: atom_id res chain seq x y z
N MET A 1 -7.63 -21.90 17.87
CA MET A 1 -8.54 -21.88 16.70
C MET A 1 -8.05 -22.91 15.69
N SER A 2 -8.70 -24.06 15.60
CA SER A 2 -8.35 -25.11 14.63
C SER A 2 -8.67 -24.59 13.22
N LEU A 3 -7.63 -24.37 12.45
CA LEU A 3 -7.74 -24.05 11.01
C LEU A 3 -8.21 -25.33 10.29
N SER A 4 -9.51 -25.62 10.32
CA SER A 4 -10.04 -26.60 9.39
C SER A 4 -9.93 -26.02 7.97
N PRO A 5 -9.45 -26.78 6.98
CA PRO A 5 -9.30 -26.30 5.61
C PRO A 5 -10.63 -25.76 5.04
N ALA A 6 -11.75 -26.30 5.45
CA ALA A 6 -13.08 -25.80 5.11
C ALA A 6 -13.38 -24.39 5.68
N GLY A 7 -12.87 -24.07 6.88
CA GLY A 7 -13.00 -22.75 7.46
C GLY A 7 -12.18 -21.69 6.71
N ALA A 8 -10.95 -22.05 6.30
CA ALA A 8 -10.10 -21.16 5.52
C ALA A 8 -10.72 -20.83 4.15
N LEU A 9 -11.23 -21.85 3.45
CA LEU A 9 -11.94 -21.65 2.16
C LEU A 9 -13.19 -20.77 2.30
N ARG A 10 -13.96 -20.94 3.37
CA ARG A 10 -15.14 -20.11 3.64
C ARG A 10 -14.76 -18.65 3.87
N HIS A 11 -13.72 -18.37 4.66
CA HIS A 11 -13.25 -16.99 4.89
C HIS A 11 -12.71 -16.34 3.63
N SER A 12 -11.95 -17.08 2.81
CA SER A 12 -11.47 -16.57 1.52
C SER A 12 -12.63 -16.26 0.56
N GLY A 13 -13.65 -17.12 0.51
CA GLY A 13 -14.85 -16.89 -0.30
C GLY A 13 -15.65 -15.66 0.15
N GLN A 14 -15.79 -15.46 1.46
CA GLN A 14 -16.48 -14.29 2.01
C GLN A 14 -15.72 -12.98 1.75
N LEU A 15 -14.39 -13.00 1.82
CA LEU A 15 -13.55 -11.84 1.50
C LEU A 15 -13.68 -11.48 0.02
N PHE A 16 -13.67 -12.48 -0.87
CA PHE A 16 -13.88 -12.26 -2.30
C PHE A 16 -15.29 -11.75 -2.60
N ALA A 17 -16.31 -12.31 -1.95
CA ALA A 17 -17.69 -11.82 -2.05
C ALA A 17 -17.79 -10.34 -1.65
N MET A 18 -17.16 -9.96 -0.53
CA MET A 18 -17.13 -8.55 -0.10
C MET A 18 -16.41 -7.65 -1.12
N ALA A 19 -15.32 -8.11 -1.73
CA ALA A 19 -14.66 -7.35 -2.78
C ALA A 19 -15.60 -7.10 -3.98
N LEU A 20 -16.36 -8.12 -4.39
CA LEU A 20 -17.39 -7.98 -5.43
C LEU A 20 -18.52 -7.04 -5.03
N ASP A 21 -18.97 -7.11 -3.77
CA ASP A 21 -20.03 -6.23 -3.27
C ASP A 21 -19.56 -4.77 -3.24
N VAL A 22 -18.30 -4.51 -2.86
CA VAL A 22 -17.69 -3.18 -2.95
C VAL A 22 -17.68 -2.69 -4.40
N LEU A 23 -17.24 -3.52 -5.35
CA LEU A 23 -17.22 -3.17 -6.78
C LEU A 23 -18.63 -2.86 -7.32
N ARG A 24 -19.64 -3.65 -6.91
CA ARG A 24 -21.05 -3.43 -7.29
C ARG A 24 -21.66 -2.20 -6.64
N ALA A 25 -21.17 -1.84 -5.45
CA ALA A 25 -21.67 -0.68 -4.71
C ALA A 25 -21.02 0.65 -5.16
N LEU A 26 -19.85 0.61 -5.82
CA LEU A 26 -19.14 1.78 -6.34
C LEU A 26 -20.00 2.74 -7.19
N PRO A 27 -20.79 2.25 -8.18
CA PRO A 27 -21.60 3.12 -9.03
C PRO A 27 -22.91 3.58 -8.38
N ARG A 28 -23.25 3.09 -7.17
CA ARG A 28 -24.52 3.45 -6.50
C ARG A 28 -24.52 4.90 -6.02
N ARG A 29 -25.63 5.58 -6.26
CA ARG A 29 -25.87 6.97 -5.78
C ARG A 29 -26.81 6.96 -4.57
N PRO A 30 -26.67 7.94 -3.63
CA PRO A 30 -25.73 9.08 -3.63
C PRO A 30 -24.33 8.69 -3.17
N PHE A 31 -23.27 9.27 -3.81
CA PHE A 31 -21.89 9.09 -3.36
C PHE A 31 -21.65 9.83 -2.04
N GLN A 32 -20.98 9.16 -1.09
CA GLN A 32 -20.72 9.68 0.25
C GLN A 32 -19.45 10.54 0.29
N ALA A 33 -19.45 11.67 -0.42
CA ALA A 33 -18.25 12.52 -0.59
C ALA A 33 -17.68 13.00 0.76
N ARG A 34 -18.53 13.36 1.71
CA ARG A 34 -18.09 13.80 3.04
C ARG A 34 -17.37 12.69 3.79
N GLU A 35 -17.92 11.48 3.77
CA GLU A 35 -17.30 10.30 4.39
C GLU A 35 -15.96 9.96 3.70
N PHE A 36 -15.92 10.02 2.37
CA PHE A 36 -14.70 9.81 1.60
C PHE A 36 -13.57 10.77 2.04
N ILE A 37 -13.85 12.07 2.13
CA ILE A 37 -12.86 13.08 2.55
C ILE A 37 -12.39 12.84 3.99
N GLN A 38 -13.34 12.53 4.89
CA GLN A 38 -13.00 12.22 6.29
C GLN A 38 -12.13 10.98 6.41
N GLN A 39 -12.43 9.94 5.63
CA GLN A 39 -11.63 8.70 5.62
C GLN A 39 -10.27 8.90 4.95
N ALA A 40 -10.19 9.68 3.88
CA ALA A 40 -8.92 10.03 3.25
C ALA A 40 -8.01 10.79 4.23
N TRP A 41 -8.56 11.78 4.93
CA TRP A 41 -7.82 12.50 5.97
C TRP A 41 -7.40 11.59 7.13
N PHE A 42 -8.29 10.72 7.59
CA PHE A 42 -8.01 9.77 8.66
C PHE A 42 -6.86 8.83 8.30
N VAL A 43 -6.92 8.18 7.13
CA VAL A 43 -5.87 7.27 6.68
C VAL A 43 -4.56 8.03 6.44
N ALA A 44 -4.61 9.20 5.80
CA ALA A 44 -3.43 10.02 5.54
C ALA A 44 -2.74 10.46 6.84
N SER A 45 -3.50 10.91 7.85
CA SER A 45 -2.96 11.39 9.12
C SER A 45 -2.18 10.32 9.89
N VAL A 46 -2.57 9.06 9.80
CA VAL A 46 -1.87 7.95 10.49
C VAL A 46 -0.74 7.36 9.66
N THR A 47 -0.68 7.61 8.33
CA THR A 47 0.29 6.98 7.44
C THR A 47 1.39 7.93 6.96
N ILE A 48 1.15 9.24 6.79
CA ILE A 48 2.12 10.18 6.21
C ILE A 48 3.43 10.22 7.01
N LEU A 49 3.36 10.43 8.32
CA LEU A 49 4.56 10.57 9.14
C LEU A 49 5.38 9.28 9.20
N PRO A 50 4.81 8.10 9.49
CA PRO A 50 5.55 6.84 9.39
C PRO A 50 6.15 6.60 8.00
N THR A 51 5.41 6.95 6.93
CA THR A 51 5.90 6.82 5.55
C THR A 51 7.14 7.66 5.30
N ALA A 52 7.11 8.94 5.65
CA ALA A 52 8.25 9.83 5.46
C ALA A 52 9.48 9.33 6.23
N LEU A 53 9.30 8.92 7.50
CA LEU A 53 10.38 8.43 8.36
C LEU A 53 10.99 7.11 7.86
N VAL A 54 10.19 6.19 7.35
CA VAL A 54 10.68 4.89 6.84
C VAL A 54 11.31 5.04 5.47
N SER A 55 10.85 5.98 4.63
CA SER A 55 11.37 6.16 3.26
C SER A 55 12.83 6.62 3.24
N ILE A 56 13.27 7.42 4.21
CA ILE A 56 14.64 7.92 4.30
C ILE A 56 15.66 6.76 4.45
N PRO A 57 15.59 5.92 5.51
CA PRO A 57 16.52 4.81 5.66
C PRO A 57 16.40 3.78 4.54
N PHE A 58 15.21 3.55 3.99
CA PHE A 58 15.04 2.64 2.85
C PHE A 58 15.80 3.15 1.61
N GLY A 59 15.63 4.40 1.24
CA GLY A 59 16.37 5.02 0.13
C GLY A 59 17.88 4.99 0.36
N ALA A 60 18.32 5.26 1.60
CA ALA A 60 19.72 5.21 1.99
C ALA A 60 20.34 3.80 1.81
N VAL A 61 19.67 2.77 2.33
CA VAL A 61 20.15 1.37 2.22
C VAL A 61 20.27 0.94 0.76
N ILE A 62 19.28 1.26 -0.07
CA ILE A 62 19.32 0.95 -1.50
C ILE A 62 20.48 1.66 -2.18
N ALA A 63 20.67 2.97 -1.92
CA ALA A 63 21.78 3.72 -2.49
C ALA A 63 23.14 3.17 -2.07
N LEU A 64 23.30 2.78 -0.80
CA LEU A 64 24.53 2.17 -0.30
C LEU A 64 24.81 0.81 -0.95
N GLN A 65 23.81 -0.07 -1.06
CA GLN A 65 23.99 -1.39 -1.67
C GLN A 65 24.29 -1.28 -3.16
N ILE A 66 23.52 -0.50 -3.91
CA ILE A 66 23.73 -0.31 -5.35
C ILE A 66 25.05 0.41 -5.60
N GLY A 67 25.38 1.44 -4.81
CA GLY A 67 26.64 2.15 -4.92
C GLY A 67 27.84 1.25 -4.65
N SER A 68 27.77 0.33 -3.68
CA SER A 68 28.84 -0.64 -3.41
C SER A 68 29.00 -1.66 -4.56
N LEU A 69 27.88 -2.16 -5.08
CA LEU A 69 27.88 -3.13 -6.18
C LEU A 69 28.43 -2.51 -7.48
N THR A 70 27.98 -1.31 -7.83
CA THR A 70 28.45 -0.59 -9.03
C THR A 70 29.92 -0.23 -8.96
N ARG A 71 30.48 0.06 -7.76
CA ARG A 71 31.93 0.24 -7.57
C ARG A 71 32.69 -1.04 -7.83
N GLN A 72 32.25 -2.18 -7.30
CA GLN A 72 32.93 -3.48 -7.51
C GLN A 72 32.94 -3.87 -8.99
N LEU A 73 31.90 -3.48 -9.75
CA LEU A 73 31.80 -3.74 -11.18
C LEU A 73 32.47 -2.67 -12.06
N GLY A 74 33.06 -1.61 -11.48
CA GLY A 74 33.62 -0.49 -12.24
C GLY A 74 32.59 0.38 -12.96
N ALA A 75 31.29 0.24 -12.64
CA ALA A 75 30.18 0.89 -13.30
C ALA A 75 29.57 2.05 -12.46
N GLN A 76 30.42 2.85 -11.82
CA GLN A 76 30.01 3.91 -10.90
C GLN A 76 29.09 4.96 -11.54
N SER A 77 29.24 5.22 -12.84
CA SER A 77 28.40 6.16 -13.60
C SER A 77 26.91 5.76 -13.66
N PHE A 78 26.62 4.46 -13.48
CA PHE A 78 25.25 3.94 -13.48
C PHE A 78 24.61 3.84 -12.09
N SER A 79 25.33 4.18 -11.01
CA SER A 79 24.83 4.00 -9.64
C SER A 79 23.57 4.81 -9.36
N GLY A 80 23.48 6.03 -9.88
CA GLY A 80 22.30 6.87 -9.77
C GLY A 80 21.06 6.29 -10.46
N ALA A 81 21.24 5.91 -11.75
CA ALA A 81 20.16 5.32 -12.54
C ALA A 81 19.62 4.03 -11.93
N ALA A 82 20.51 3.14 -11.50
CA ALA A 82 20.15 1.87 -10.87
C ALA A 82 19.45 2.08 -9.52
N SER A 83 19.90 3.06 -8.71
CA SER A 83 19.27 3.40 -7.43
C SER A 83 17.86 3.95 -7.62
N VAL A 84 17.67 4.87 -8.57
CA VAL A 84 16.36 5.44 -8.87
C VAL A 84 15.40 4.37 -9.37
N LEU A 85 15.86 3.52 -10.27
CA LEU A 85 15.06 2.42 -10.80
C LEU A 85 14.60 1.44 -9.70
N ALA A 86 15.51 1.07 -8.80
CA ALA A 86 15.21 0.19 -7.68
C ALA A 86 14.19 0.82 -6.71
N VAL A 87 14.33 2.13 -6.45
CA VAL A 87 13.38 2.85 -5.60
C VAL A 87 12.01 2.90 -6.26
N LEU A 88 11.91 3.30 -7.53
CA LEU A 88 10.62 3.48 -8.20
C LEU A 88 9.89 2.16 -8.47
N ARG A 89 10.60 1.13 -8.97
CA ARG A 89 9.97 -0.14 -9.38
C ARG A 89 9.56 -1.02 -8.21
N GLU A 90 10.38 -1.08 -7.14
CA GLU A 90 10.18 -2.06 -6.09
C GLU A 90 10.08 -1.43 -4.69
N ALA A 91 11.01 -0.57 -4.29
CA ALA A 91 11.03 -0.07 -2.91
C ALA A 91 9.81 0.79 -2.58
N SER A 92 9.45 1.72 -3.47
CA SER A 92 8.33 2.63 -3.23
C SER A 92 6.99 1.89 -3.12
N PRO A 93 6.60 0.97 -4.02
CA PRO A 93 5.38 0.18 -3.85
C PRO A 93 5.41 -0.72 -2.60
N ILE A 94 6.56 -1.34 -2.28
CA ILE A 94 6.68 -2.22 -1.11
C ILE A 94 6.52 -1.42 0.19
N VAL A 95 7.22 -0.29 0.34
CA VAL A 95 7.09 0.57 1.52
C VAL A 95 5.66 1.09 1.67
N THR A 96 5.05 1.52 0.57
CA THR A 96 3.64 1.94 0.56
C THR A 96 2.71 0.80 0.99
N ALA A 97 2.92 -0.41 0.45
CA ALA A 97 2.13 -1.59 0.82
C ALA A 97 2.23 -1.89 2.32
N LEU A 98 3.45 -1.87 2.89
CA LEU A 98 3.68 -2.12 4.31
C LEU A 98 2.97 -1.10 5.20
N LEU A 99 3.00 0.18 4.82
CA LEU A 99 2.45 1.25 5.63
C LEU A 99 0.94 1.39 5.48
N ILE A 100 0.41 1.21 4.27
CA ILE A 100 -1.04 1.22 4.09
C ILE A 100 -1.70 -0.01 4.75
N ALA A 101 -1.06 -1.16 4.73
CA ALA A 101 -1.54 -2.36 5.41
C ALA A 101 -1.36 -2.26 6.94
N GLY A 102 -0.17 -1.82 7.37
CA GLY A 102 0.19 -1.71 8.78
C GLY A 102 -0.56 -0.59 9.49
N ALA A 103 -0.32 0.67 9.14
CA ALA A 103 -0.92 1.81 9.83
C ALA A 103 -2.36 2.08 9.35
N GLY A 104 -2.58 2.19 8.03
CA GLY A 104 -3.90 2.49 7.46
C GLY A 104 -4.91 1.37 7.70
N GLY A 105 -4.54 0.12 7.38
CA GLY A 105 -5.42 -1.04 7.54
C GLY A 105 -5.76 -1.32 9.00
N THR A 106 -4.81 -1.20 9.92
CA THR A 106 -5.09 -1.37 11.36
C THR A 106 -6.06 -0.32 11.87
N ALA A 107 -5.90 0.94 11.46
CA ALA A 107 -6.80 2.02 11.84
C ALA A 107 -8.23 1.80 11.32
N ILE A 108 -8.39 1.39 10.05
CA ILE A 108 -9.68 1.07 9.45
C ILE A 108 -10.34 -0.13 10.15
N CYS A 109 -9.56 -1.21 10.39
CA CYS A 109 -10.08 -2.41 11.05
C CYS A 109 -10.52 -2.12 12.48
N ALA A 110 -9.74 -1.34 13.23
CA ALA A 110 -10.08 -0.95 14.60
C ALA A 110 -11.32 -0.05 14.67
N ASP A 111 -11.45 0.93 13.78
CA ASP A 111 -12.64 1.81 13.72
C ASP A 111 -13.93 1.01 13.42
N LEU A 112 -13.90 0.17 12.38
CA LEU A 112 -15.05 -0.67 12.03
C LEU A 112 -15.34 -1.73 13.10
N GLY A 113 -14.31 -2.33 13.68
CA GLY A 113 -14.45 -3.28 14.79
C GLY A 113 -15.05 -2.64 16.04
N ALA A 114 -14.65 -1.41 16.38
CA ALA A 114 -15.24 -0.64 17.47
C ALA A 114 -16.72 -0.34 17.22
N ARG A 115 -17.12 0.00 15.99
CA ARG A 115 -18.52 0.20 15.61
C ARG A 115 -19.31 -1.11 15.67
N ARG A 116 -18.68 -2.23 15.28
CA ARG A 116 -19.30 -3.56 15.33
C ARG A 116 -19.65 -3.97 16.76
N ILE A 117 -18.74 -3.80 17.72
CA ILE A 117 -18.97 -4.18 19.12
C ILE A 117 -19.92 -3.25 19.87
N ARG A 118 -20.23 -2.06 19.31
CA ARG A 118 -21.25 -1.14 19.82
C ARG A 118 -22.61 -1.30 19.14
N ASP A 119 -22.79 -2.36 18.35
CA ASP A 119 -24.01 -2.67 17.60
C ASP A 119 -24.44 -1.59 16.59
N GLU A 120 -23.55 -0.62 16.27
CA GLU A 120 -23.83 0.43 15.29
C GLU A 120 -24.11 -0.15 13.90
N ILE A 121 -23.39 -1.21 13.51
CA ILE A 121 -23.54 -1.87 12.21
C ILE A 121 -24.91 -2.57 12.13
N ASP A 122 -25.31 -3.25 13.19
CA ASP A 122 -26.60 -3.95 13.24
C ASP A 122 -27.77 -2.94 13.26
N ALA A 123 -27.61 -1.84 13.99
CA ALA A 123 -28.59 -0.74 13.98
C ALA A 123 -28.76 -0.15 12.56
N MET A 124 -27.67 0.05 11.81
CA MET A 124 -27.75 0.51 10.42
C MET A 124 -28.53 -0.47 9.54
N GLN A 125 -28.29 -1.77 9.68
CA GLN A 125 -29.01 -2.80 8.92
C GLN A 125 -30.51 -2.82 9.22
N VAL A 126 -30.89 -2.68 10.49
CA VAL A 126 -32.31 -2.57 10.90
C VAL A 126 -32.98 -1.34 10.28
N LEU A 127 -32.24 -0.24 10.13
CA LEU A 127 -32.73 0.98 9.47
C LEU A 127 -32.72 0.88 7.93
N GLY A 128 -32.35 -0.26 7.35
CA GLY A 128 -32.26 -0.46 5.90
C GLY A 128 -31.08 0.22 5.24
N ILE A 129 -30.05 0.64 6.01
CA ILE A 129 -28.83 1.26 5.51
C ILE A 129 -27.80 0.16 5.24
N ASP A 130 -27.33 0.07 3.98
CA ASP A 130 -26.26 -0.87 3.59
C ASP A 130 -24.90 -0.42 4.15
N PRO A 131 -24.28 -1.17 5.11
CA PRO A 131 -23.01 -0.82 5.69
C PRO A 131 -21.86 -0.82 4.66
N ILE A 132 -21.94 -1.66 3.64
CA ILE A 132 -20.90 -1.75 2.60
C ILE A 132 -20.87 -0.45 1.81
N HIS A 133 -22.02 -0.03 1.30
CA HIS A 133 -22.11 1.23 0.54
C HIS A 133 -21.81 2.47 1.41
N ARG A 134 -22.26 2.49 2.67
CA ARG A 134 -22.14 3.65 3.55
C ARG A 134 -20.75 3.81 4.16
N LEU A 135 -20.11 2.70 4.55
CA LEU A 135 -18.87 2.73 5.33
C LEU A 135 -17.66 2.19 4.54
N VAL A 136 -17.83 1.06 3.84
CA VAL A 136 -16.68 0.37 3.22
C VAL A 136 -16.24 1.05 1.93
N VAL A 137 -17.16 1.36 1.03
CA VAL A 137 -16.86 1.98 -0.27
C VAL A 137 -16.05 3.27 -0.12
N PRO A 138 -16.45 4.25 0.73
CA PRO A 138 -15.66 5.47 0.92
C PRO A 138 -14.26 5.19 1.48
N ARG A 139 -14.11 4.19 2.36
CA ARG A 139 -12.80 3.80 2.92
C ARG A 139 -11.88 3.18 1.89
N VAL A 140 -12.41 2.31 1.04
CA VAL A 140 -11.64 1.69 -0.05
C VAL A 140 -11.15 2.75 -1.02
N LEU A 141 -12.01 3.63 -1.49
CA LEU A 141 -11.62 4.72 -2.39
C LEU A 141 -10.62 5.68 -1.75
N ALA A 142 -10.84 6.04 -0.49
CA ALA A 142 -9.92 6.89 0.27
C ALA A 142 -8.54 6.24 0.38
N SER A 143 -8.47 4.96 0.72
CA SER A 143 -7.22 4.21 0.83
C SER A 143 -6.50 4.08 -0.51
N MET A 144 -7.23 3.91 -1.62
CA MET A 144 -6.65 3.89 -2.97
C MET A 144 -5.97 5.21 -3.30
N VAL A 145 -6.65 6.34 -3.09
CA VAL A 145 -6.10 7.67 -3.35
C VAL A 145 -4.92 7.97 -2.43
N VAL A 146 -5.06 7.69 -1.14
CA VAL A 146 -3.97 7.91 -0.17
C VAL A 146 -2.77 7.04 -0.48
N ALA A 147 -2.95 5.77 -0.89
CA ALA A 147 -1.84 4.89 -1.28
C ALA A 147 -1.04 5.43 -2.46
N VAL A 148 -1.71 5.98 -3.48
CA VAL A 148 -1.06 6.64 -4.63
C VAL A 148 -0.24 7.85 -4.16
N LEU A 149 -0.81 8.71 -3.32
CA LEU A 149 -0.09 9.86 -2.78
C LEU A 149 1.10 9.47 -1.89
N LEU A 150 0.95 8.41 -1.08
CA LEU A 150 2.04 7.87 -0.27
C LEU A 150 3.15 7.28 -1.14
N ASN A 151 2.81 6.58 -2.22
CA ASN A 151 3.81 6.04 -3.16
C ASN A 151 4.61 7.15 -3.82
N GLY A 152 3.96 8.24 -4.23
CA GLY A 152 4.64 9.44 -4.72
C GLY A 152 5.58 10.04 -3.64
N LEU A 153 5.12 10.13 -2.39
CA LEU A 153 5.94 10.61 -1.27
C LEU A 153 7.17 9.71 -1.06
N VAL A 154 6.99 8.38 -1.02
CA VAL A 154 8.10 7.42 -0.87
C VAL A 154 9.10 7.54 -2.02
N SER A 155 8.60 7.67 -3.25
CA SER A 155 9.43 7.84 -4.44
C SER A 155 10.30 9.10 -4.36
N VAL A 156 9.70 10.23 -4.01
CA VAL A 156 10.44 11.51 -3.88
C VAL A 156 11.44 11.45 -2.73
N VAL A 157 11.01 11.04 -1.54
CA VAL A 157 11.88 10.98 -0.35
C VAL A 157 12.96 9.92 -0.49
N GLY A 158 12.64 8.74 -1.06
CA GLY A 158 13.59 7.66 -1.28
C GLY A 158 14.67 8.03 -2.30
N VAL A 159 14.29 8.67 -3.39
CA VAL A 159 15.24 9.18 -4.40
C VAL A 159 16.08 10.32 -3.85
N ALA A 160 15.49 11.27 -3.14
CA ALA A 160 16.23 12.36 -2.48
C ALA A 160 17.21 11.83 -1.42
N GLY A 161 16.79 10.86 -0.61
CA GLY A 161 17.64 10.14 0.32
C GLY A 161 18.79 9.43 -0.39
N GLY A 162 18.51 8.71 -1.48
CA GLY A 162 19.50 8.05 -2.31
C GLY A 162 20.54 9.03 -2.87
N TYR A 163 20.10 10.18 -3.38
CA TYR A 163 21.00 11.26 -3.83
C TYR A 163 21.91 11.73 -2.70
N PHE A 164 21.34 12.08 -1.53
CA PHE A 164 22.11 12.54 -0.38
C PHE A 164 23.21 11.56 0.03
N PHE A 165 22.85 10.30 0.18
CA PHE A 165 23.81 9.26 0.60
C PHE A 165 24.84 8.94 -0.48
N ASN A 166 24.47 8.92 -1.76
CA ASN A 166 25.42 8.65 -2.85
C ASN A 166 26.42 9.80 -3.01
N VAL A 167 25.95 11.05 -3.02
CA VAL A 167 26.79 12.22 -3.28
C VAL A 167 27.61 12.61 -2.04
N ILE A 168 27.01 12.65 -0.84
CA ILE A 168 27.69 13.16 0.36
C ILE A 168 28.53 12.06 1.03
N LEU A 169 27.98 10.85 1.23
CA LEU A 169 28.68 9.78 1.95
C LEU A 169 29.60 8.95 1.05
N GLN A 170 29.22 8.75 -0.20
CA GLN A 170 30.03 7.96 -1.14
C GLN A 170 30.91 8.82 -2.05
N HIS A 171 30.90 10.14 -1.89
CA HIS A 171 31.66 11.09 -2.71
C HIS A 171 31.39 10.96 -4.22
N GLY A 172 30.15 10.56 -4.59
CA GLY A 172 29.71 10.52 -5.98
C GLY A 172 29.62 11.92 -6.58
N THR A 173 29.79 12.02 -7.90
CA THR A 173 29.65 13.31 -8.59
C THR A 173 28.19 13.67 -8.77
N PRO A 174 27.72 14.84 -8.26
CA PRO A 174 26.30 15.25 -8.34
C PRO A 174 25.77 15.26 -9.77
N GLY A 175 26.58 15.75 -10.71
CA GLY A 175 26.20 15.82 -12.13
C GLY A 175 26.02 14.45 -12.78
N ALA A 176 26.87 13.47 -12.47
CA ALA A 176 26.73 12.11 -12.98
C ALA A 176 25.49 11.42 -12.41
N TYR A 177 25.19 11.63 -11.11
CA TYR A 177 23.99 11.08 -10.50
C TYR A 177 22.72 11.64 -11.16
N LEU A 178 22.61 12.96 -11.32
CA LEU A 178 21.44 13.61 -11.93
C LEU A 178 21.31 13.27 -13.44
N ALA A 179 22.41 13.25 -14.18
CA ALA A 179 22.40 12.89 -15.60
C ALA A 179 21.94 11.43 -15.83
N SER A 180 22.19 10.55 -14.86
CA SER A 180 21.82 9.14 -14.96
C SER A 180 20.33 8.87 -14.67
N PHE A 181 19.59 9.80 -14.08
CA PHE A 181 18.17 9.63 -13.76
C PHE A 181 17.32 9.19 -14.95
N THR A 182 17.55 9.83 -16.10
CA THR A 182 16.74 9.60 -17.31
C THR A 182 17.28 8.48 -18.19
N THR A 183 18.41 7.89 -17.84
CA THR A 183 19.02 6.84 -18.68
C THR A 183 18.31 5.49 -18.54
N LEU A 184 17.88 5.10 -17.34
CA LEU A 184 17.24 3.81 -17.08
C LEU A 184 15.77 3.96 -16.63
N ALA A 185 15.45 4.98 -15.84
CA ALA A 185 14.09 5.20 -15.36
C ALA A 185 13.18 5.74 -16.49
N GLN A 186 12.06 5.08 -16.69
CA GLN A 186 11.06 5.45 -17.69
C GLN A 186 9.78 5.94 -17.01
N LEU A 187 9.00 6.73 -17.71
CA LEU A 187 7.68 7.16 -17.22
C LEU A 187 6.74 5.96 -16.98
N SER A 188 6.92 4.87 -17.73
CA SER A 188 6.19 3.62 -17.54
C SER A 188 6.45 2.98 -16.17
N ASP A 189 7.65 3.15 -15.59
CA ASP A 189 7.98 2.62 -14.26
C ASP A 189 7.19 3.36 -13.17
N LEU A 190 7.07 4.68 -13.30
CA LEU A 190 6.27 5.49 -12.39
C LEU A 190 4.79 5.08 -12.45
N TRP A 191 4.21 4.98 -13.66
CA TRP A 191 2.82 4.56 -13.81
C TRP A 191 2.57 3.15 -13.27
N ALA A 192 3.50 2.22 -13.48
CA ALA A 192 3.39 0.87 -12.93
C ALA A 192 3.41 0.89 -11.39
N ALA A 193 4.28 1.70 -10.78
CA ALA A 193 4.34 1.88 -9.34
C ALA A 193 3.04 2.47 -8.77
N GLU A 194 2.47 3.49 -9.42
CA GLU A 194 1.22 4.12 -8.98
C GLU A 194 0.01 3.17 -9.12
N ILE A 195 -0.03 2.36 -10.19
CA ILE A 195 -1.07 1.33 -10.35
C ILE A 195 -0.93 0.24 -9.28
N LYS A 196 0.29 -0.20 -8.95
CA LYS A 196 0.54 -1.11 -7.83
C LYS A 196 0.02 -0.51 -6.53
N ALA A 197 0.38 0.75 -6.22
CA ALA A 197 -0.05 1.43 -5.00
C ALA A 197 -1.58 1.53 -4.89
N LEU A 198 -2.25 1.86 -5.99
CA LEU A 198 -3.72 1.92 -6.06
C LEU A 198 -4.36 0.57 -5.72
N VAL A 199 -3.86 -0.52 -6.31
CA VAL A 199 -4.34 -1.89 -6.03
C VAL A 199 -4.05 -2.28 -4.58
N PHE A 200 -2.87 -1.91 -4.05
CA PHE A 200 -2.50 -2.21 -2.67
C PHE A 200 -3.41 -1.49 -1.67
N GLY A 201 -3.75 -0.22 -1.93
CA GLY A 201 -4.73 0.54 -1.14
C GLY A 201 -6.10 -0.13 -1.12
N ALA A 202 -6.57 -0.63 -2.27
CA ALA A 202 -7.84 -1.35 -2.37
C ALA A 202 -7.83 -2.65 -1.55
N ILE A 203 -6.80 -3.50 -1.73
CA ILE A 203 -6.67 -4.78 -1.03
C ILE A 203 -6.61 -4.55 0.49
N ALA A 204 -5.77 -3.62 0.95
CA ALA A 204 -5.61 -3.32 2.36
C ALA A 204 -6.93 -2.87 2.99
N ALA A 205 -7.64 -1.95 2.35
CA ALA A 205 -8.91 -1.44 2.87
C ALA A 205 -10.04 -2.49 2.86
N ILE A 206 -10.11 -3.34 1.83
CA ILE A 206 -11.10 -4.43 1.75
C ILE A 206 -10.86 -5.46 2.86
N VAL A 207 -9.62 -5.92 3.04
CA VAL A 207 -9.27 -6.89 4.10
C VAL A 207 -9.52 -6.30 5.48
N ALA A 208 -9.08 -5.06 5.72
CA ALA A 208 -9.29 -4.36 6.98
C ALA A 208 -10.78 -4.18 7.30
N SER A 209 -11.57 -3.78 6.31
CA SER A 209 -13.02 -3.64 6.47
C SER A 209 -13.71 -4.98 6.72
N TYR A 210 -13.31 -6.03 6.00
CA TYR A 210 -13.85 -7.38 6.21
C TYR A 210 -13.60 -7.87 7.63
N LYS A 211 -12.38 -7.72 8.13
CA LYS A 211 -12.02 -8.15 9.49
C LYS A 211 -12.68 -7.29 10.55
N GLY A 212 -12.74 -5.98 10.36
CA GLY A 212 -13.40 -5.06 11.28
C GLY A 212 -14.89 -5.33 11.42
N LEU A 213 -15.61 -5.46 10.30
CA LEU A 213 -17.06 -5.73 10.30
C LEU A 213 -17.42 -7.11 10.88
N ASN A 214 -16.50 -8.07 10.86
CA ASN A 214 -16.70 -9.41 11.42
C ASN A 214 -16.02 -9.60 12.79
N ALA A 215 -15.57 -8.52 13.43
CA ALA A 215 -14.97 -8.61 14.77
C ALA A 215 -16.03 -9.05 15.80
N GLN A 216 -15.66 -10.00 16.66
CA GLN A 216 -16.52 -10.57 17.71
C GLN A 216 -15.73 -10.73 19.01
N GLY A 217 -16.43 -10.76 20.14
CA GLY A 217 -15.80 -10.98 21.45
C GLY A 217 -15.27 -9.71 22.11
N GLY A 218 -15.88 -8.56 21.82
CA GLY A 218 -15.56 -7.29 22.45
C GLY A 218 -14.21 -6.70 22.07
N PRO A 219 -13.58 -5.86 22.91
CA PRO A 219 -12.32 -5.17 22.60
C PRO A 219 -11.16 -6.12 22.26
N LYS A 220 -11.09 -7.27 22.92
CA LYS A 220 -10.08 -8.31 22.64
C LYS A 220 -10.25 -8.85 21.21
N GLY A 221 -11.49 -9.11 20.80
CA GLY A 221 -11.77 -9.63 19.46
C GLY A 221 -11.46 -8.60 18.37
N VAL A 222 -11.60 -7.30 18.64
CA VAL A 222 -11.15 -6.24 17.73
C VAL A 222 -9.62 -6.29 17.57
N GLY A 223 -8.86 -6.44 18.66
CA GLY A 223 -7.41 -6.60 18.59
C GLY A 223 -6.99 -7.81 17.77
N ASP A 224 -7.67 -8.95 17.96
CA ASP A 224 -7.41 -10.17 17.18
C ASP A 224 -7.75 -9.97 15.69
N ALA A 225 -8.85 -9.28 15.37
CA ALA A 225 -9.23 -8.95 14.00
C ALA A 225 -8.20 -8.05 13.32
N VAL A 226 -7.67 -7.05 14.03
CA VAL A 226 -6.60 -6.17 13.55
C VAL A 226 -5.34 -6.97 13.20
N ASN A 227 -4.86 -7.81 14.12
CA ASN A 227 -3.68 -8.65 13.87
C ASN A 227 -3.87 -9.58 12.66
N GLN A 228 -5.03 -10.23 12.56
CA GLN A 228 -5.35 -11.09 11.41
C GLN A 228 -5.43 -10.29 10.11
N SER A 229 -6.00 -9.08 10.16
CA SER A 229 -6.08 -8.19 9.00
C SER A 229 -4.70 -7.88 8.44
N VAL A 230 -3.76 -7.49 9.29
CA VAL A 230 -2.39 -7.17 8.88
C VAL A 230 -1.70 -8.36 8.20
N VAL A 231 -1.76 -9.53 8.83
CA VAL A 231 -1.12 -10.76 8.30
C VAL A 231 -1.69 -11.14 6.93
N ILE A 232 -3.03 -11.15 6.80
CA ILE A 232 -3.69 -11.50 5.53
C ILE A 232 -3.36 -10.46 4.45
N THR A 233 -3.41 -9.18 4.82
CA THR A 233 -3.09 -8.10 3.89
C THR A 233 -1.67 -8.23 3.38
N PHE A 234 -0.67 -8.43 4.23
CA PHE A 234 0.71 -8.60 3.80
C PHE A 234 0.88 -9.77 2.84
N MET A 235 0.29 -10.94 3.14
CA MET A 235 0.37 -12.09 2.25
C MET A 235 -0.20 -11.76 0.86
N LEU A 236 -1.38 -11.14 0.81
CA LEU A 236 -2.01 -10.76 -0.46
C LEU A 236 -1.20 -9.72 -1.23
N LEU A 237 -0.66 -8.71 -0.54
CA LEU A 237 0.13 -7.66 -1.17
C LEU A 237 1.43 -8.20 -1.77
N PHE A 238 2.14 -9.10 -1.09
CA PHE A 238 3.35 -9.73 -1.64
C PHE A 238 3.05 -10.57 -2.89
N VAL A 239 1.99 -11.39 -2.85
CA VAL A 239 1.58 -12.17 -4.03
C VAL A 239 1.16 -11.24 -5.17
N THR A 240 0.38 -10.21 -4.87
CA THR A 240 -0.07 -9.23 -5.88
C THR A 240 1.11 -8.47 -6.46
N ASN A 241 2.07 -8.03 -5.63
CA ASN A 241 3.28 -7.34 -6.10
C ASN A 241 4.07 -8.23 -7.09
N PHE A 242 4.28 -9.49 -6.72
CA PHE A 242 4.97 -10.45 -7.59
C PHE A 242 4.26 -10.61 -8.94
N VAL A 243 2.95 -10.83 -8.93
CA VAL A 243 2.15 -10.99 -10.16
C VAL A 243 2.20 -9.73 -11.01
N MET A 244 2.00 -8.55 -10.40
CA MET A 244 2.03 -7.28 -11.14
C MET A 244 3.41 -6.97 -11.72
N THR A 245 4.48 -7.27 -10.99
CA THR A 245 5.86 -7.13 -11.50
C THR A 245 6.12 -8.09 -12.66
N ALA A 246 5.70 -9.36 -12.55
CA ALA A 246 5.84 -10.34 -13.62
C ALA A 246 5.09 -9.91 -14.90
N VAL A 247 3.87 -9.43 -14.76
CA VAL A 247 3.06 -8.91 -15.88
C VAL A 247 3.72 -7.66 -16.49
N TYR A 248 4.23 -6.76 -15.67
CA TYR A 248 4.92 -5.55 -16.14
C TYR A 248 6.12 -5.90 -17.04
N PHE A 249 6.96 -6.85 -16.64
CA PHE A 249 8.12 -7.27 -17.44
C PHE A 249 7.76 -7.97 -18.77
N GLN A 250 6.55 -8.53 -18.87
CA GLN A 250 6.07 -9.09 -20.13
C GLN A 250 5.53 -8.03 -21.10
N ILE A 251 4.92 -6.95 -20.55
CA ILE A 251 4.27 -5.91 -21.37
C ILE A 251 5.26 -4.85 -21.81
N VAL A 252 6.19 -4.46 -20.95
CA VAL A 252 7.15 -3.39 -21.22
C VAL A 252 8.50 -3.98 -21.62
N PRO A 253 8.90 -3.86 -22.92
CA PRO A 253 10.19 -4.33 -23.37
C PRO A 253 11.32 -3.66 -22.59
N GLN A 254 12.22 -4.45 -22.01
CA GLN A 254 13.41 -3.93 -21.36
C GLN A 254 14.35 -3.39 -22.45
N ARG A 255 14.67 -2.12 -22.37
CA ARG A 255 15.73 -1.55 -23.23
C ARG A 255 17.06 -2.13 -22.74
N GLY A 256 17.60 -3.06 -23.51
CA GLY A 256 18.97 -3.58 -23.36
C GLY A 256 20.00 -2.53 -23.77
#